data_170bf4c32b791b62783b48ffb001afc9
#
_entry.id   170bf4c32b791b62783b48ffb001afc9
#
_cell.length_a   1.000
_cell.length_b   1.000
_cell.length_c   1.000
_cell.angle_alpha   90.00
_cell.angle_beta   90.00
_cell.angle_gamma   90.00
#
_symmetry.space_group_name_H-M   'P 1'
#
loop_
_entity.id
_entity.type
_entity.pdbx_description
1 polymer ?
#
loop_
_entity_poly.entity_id
_entity_poly.type
_entity_poly.pdbx_seq_one_letter_code
_entity_poly.pdbx_strand_id
1 'polypeptide(L)'
;GTSDQEGGIVSAIYGAKIMKDLGLLSEKYTALVTVTVQEEDCDGLCWQYIIKEDGIRPEFVVSTEPTDGGIYRGQRGRMEIKVDVKGVSCHGSAPERGDNAIYKMADILQDVRALNNNGDTESTAIRGLVRMLDPKYNSEWQEARFLGRGTVTVSQIFHSSPSRCAVADGCTVSLDRRMTAG
;
A
#
# COMPACT_ATOMS: atom_id res chain seq x y z
N GLY A 1 17.06 -3.62 1.84
CA GLY A 1 18.19 -4.54 1.84
C GLY A 1 18.19 -5.54 0.69
N THR A 2 18.86 -6.68 0.84
CA THR A 2 19.05 -7.63 -0.27
C THR A 2 17.76 -8.25 -0.79
N SER A 3 16.79 -8.53 0.06
CA SER A 3 15.49 -9.06 -0.34
C SER A 3 14.64 -7.99 -0.99
N ASP A 4 14.66 -6.80 -0.41
CA ASP A 4 13.86 -5.66 -0.85
C ASP A 4 14.78 -4.41 -0.87
N GLN A 5 15.39 -3.99 -2.09
CA GLN A 5 15.19 -4.88 -3.24
C GLN A 5 16.48 -4.97 -4.11
N GLU A 6 17.66 -4.99 -3.50
CA GLU A 6 18.94 -5.08 -4.23
C GLU A 6 19.05 -6.40 -5.03
N GLY A 7 18.55 -7.51 -4.49
CA GLY A 7 18.50 -8.79 -5.20
C GLY A 7 17.66 -8.75 -6.47
N GLY A 8 16.55 -8.02 -6.45
CA GLY A 8 15.72 -7.78 -7.62
C GLY A 8 16.43 -6.96 -8.70
N ILE A 9 17.18 -5.94 -8.30
CA ILE A 9 18.00 -5.12 -9.22
C ILE A 9 19.03 -5.99 -9.93
N VAL A 10 19.78 -6.80 -9.16
CA VAL A 10 20.76 -7.73 -9.71
C VAL A 10 20.10 -8.72 -10.69
N SER A 11 18.98 -9.26 -10.31
CA SER A 11 18.21 -10.21 -11.15
C SER A 11 17.76 -9.56 -12.47
N ALA A 12 17.30 -8.31 -12.44
CA ALA A 12 16.89 -7.58 -13.64
C ALA A 12 18.08 -7.34 -14.60
N ILE A 13 19.22 -6.92 -14.06
CA ILE A 13 20.43 -6.65 -14.85
C ILE A 13 20.93 -7.95 -15.52
N TYR A 14 21.07 -9.03 -14.74
CA TYR A 14 21.54 -10.30 -15.29
C TYR A 14 20.51 -10.96 -16.21
N GLY A 15 19.22 -10.82 -15.92
CA GLY A 15 18.15 -11.27 -16.81
C GLY A 15 18.23 -10.60 -18.18
N ALA A 16 18.37 -9.28 -18.22
CA ALA A 16 18.54 -8.53 -19.47
C ALA A 16 19.82 -8.94 -20.22
N LYS A 17 20.92 -9.15 -19.48
CA LYS A 17 22.18 -9.64 -20.08
C LYS A 17 22.02 -11.04 -20.70
N ILE A 18 21.39 -11.96 -19.99
CA ILE A 18 21.14 -13.32 -20.49
C ILE A 18 20.27 -13.28 -21.74
N MET A 19 19.21 -12.48 -21.76
CA MET A 19 18.36 -12.30 -22.94
C MET A 19 19.16 -11.81 -24.15
N LYS A 20 20.08 -10.86 -23.92
CA LYS A 20 20.98 -10.36 -24.97
C LYS A 20 21.93 -11.44 -25.48
N ASP A 21 22.60 -12.15 -24.56
CA ASP A 21 23.60 -13.17 -24.90
C ASP A 21 22.99 -14.35 -25.64
N LEU A 22 21.73 -14.68 -25.36
CA LEU A 22 20.98 -15.75 -26.03
C LEU A 22 20.28 -15.29 -27.32
N GLY A 23 20.41 -14.03 -27.71
CA GLY A 23 19.74 -13.48 -28.89
C GLY A 23 18.21 -13.41 -28.78
N LEU A 24 17.69 -13.35 -27.56
CA LEU A 24 16.22 -13.28 -27.32
C LEU A 24 15.67 -11.85 -27.45
N LEU A 25 16.55 -10.84 -27.49
CA LEU A 25 16.13 -9.45 -27.74
C LEU A 25 16.01 -9.24 -29.26
N SER A 26 14.80 -9.02 -29.71
CA SER A 26 14.54 -8.64 -31.12
C SER A 26 14.99 -7.20 -31.37
N GLU A 27 15.43 -6.91 -32.59
CA GLU A 27 15.73 -5.52 -33.03
C GLU A 27 14.52 -4.57 -32.95
N LYS A 28 13.32 -5.11 -32.77
CA LYS A 28 12.07 -4.34 -32.64
C LYS A 28 11.82 -3.81 -31.23
N TYR A 29 12.56 -4.27 -30.24
CA TYR A 29 12.33 -3.92 -28.84
C TYR A 29 13.59 -3.39 -28.18
N THR A 30 13.39 -2.45 -27.28
CA THR A 30 14.43 -1.96 -26.38
C THR A 30 14.10 -2.43 -24.97
N ALA A 31 14.99 -3.19 -24.36
CA ALA A 31 14.88 -3.52 -22.94
C ALA A 31 15.61 -2.43 -22.12
N LEU A 32 14.90 -1.80 -21.20
CA LEU A 32 15.44 -0.84 -20.26
C LEU A 32 15.45 -1.47 -18.87
N VAL A 33 16.59 -1.44 -18.21
CA VAL A 33 16.68 -1.76 -16.79
C VAL A 33 16.74 -0.44 -16.03
N THR A 34 15.75 -0.20 -15.20
CA THR A 34 15.63 1.02 -14.40
C THR A 34 15.81 0.71 -12.93
N VAL A 35 16.51 1.58 -12.24
CA VAL A 35 16.69 1.54 -10.79
C VAL A 35 16.18 2.85 -10.23
N THR A 36 15.25 2.78 -9.30
CA THR A 36 14.61 3.95 -8.71
C THR A 36 15.00 4.12 -7.26
N VAL A 37 14.78 5.29 -6.71
CA VAL A 37 15.08 5.64 -5.32
C VAL A 37 13.79 6.01 -4.59
N GLN A 38 13.80 5.89 -3.26
CA GLN A 38 12.71 6.31 -2.38
C GLN A 38 11.35 5.67 -2.72
N GLU A 39 11.35 4.41 -3.10
CA GLU A 39 10.10 3.70 -3.39
C GLU A 39 9.21 3.67 -2.14
N GLU A 40 9.76 3.33 -0.97
CA GLU A 40 9.06 3.15 0.29
C GLU A 40 8.34 4.42 0.80
N ASP A 41 8.95 5.59 0.57
CA ASP A 41 8.47 6.86 1.14
C ASP A 41 7.66 7.69 0.16
N CYS A 42 7.84 7.48 -1.14
CA CYS A 42 7.31 8.37 -2.18
C CYS A 42 6.36 7.72 -3.17
N ASP A 43 5.96 6.48 -2.95
CA ASP A 43 4.88 5.77 -3.69
C ASP A 43 4.86 6.05 -5.21
N GLY A 44 6.00 5.88 -5.89
CA GLY A 44 6.09 6.02 -7.34
C GLY A 44 6.35 7.43 -7.87
N LEU A 45 6.75 8.38 -7.02
CA LEU A 45 7.13 9.72 -7.46
C LEU A 45 8.29 9.69 -8.48
N CYS A 46 9.26 8.79 -8.29
CA CYS A 46 10.35 8.54 -9.23
C CYS A 46 9.83 8.10 -10.62
N TRP A 47 8.79 7.27 -10.68
CA TRP A 47 8.15 6.87 -11.93
C TRP A 47 7.41 8.02 -12.59
N GLN A 48 6.79 8.90 -11.82
CA GLN A 48 6.17 10.10 -12.37
C GLN A 48 7.21 10.98 -13.06
N TYR A 49 8.40 11.13 -12.47
CA TYR A 49 9.50 11.85 -13.07
C TYR A 49 9.95 11.20 -14.39
N ILE A 50 10.27 9.92 -14.36
CA ILE A 50 10.71 9.14 -15.53
C ILE A 50 9.71 9.27 -16.70
N ILE A 51 8.41 9.23 -16.40
CA ILE A 51 7.37 9.32 -17.42
C ILE A 51 7.18 10.76 -17.93
N LYS A 52 7.19 11.75 -17.03
CA LYS A 52 6.86 13.14 -17.37
C LYS A 52 8.06 13.91 -17.90
N GLU A 53 9.22 13.76 -17.28
CA GLU A 53 10.41 14.53 -17.58
C GLU A 53 11.35 13.80 -18.55
N ASP A 54 11.59 12.51 -18.34
CA ASP A 54 12.45 11.72 -19.23
C ASP A 54 11.67 11.19 -20.44
N GLY A 55 10.36 11.26 -20.45
CA GLY A 55 9.52 10.86 -21.56
C GLY A 55 9.47 9.34 -21.83
N ILE A 56 9.93 8.52 -20.88
CA ILE A 56 9.97 7.07 -21.04
C ILE A 56 8.55 6.50 -20.84
N ARG A 57 8.05 5.84 -21.88
CA ARG A 57 6.71 5.23 -21.91
C ARG A 57 6.82 3.79 -22.39
N PRO A 58 7.07 2.83 -21.50
CA PRO A 58 7.19 1.43 -21.89
C PRO A 58 5.82 0.85 -22.29
N GLU A 59 5.81 -0.09 -23.22
CA GLU A 59 4.64 -0.89 -23.55
C GLU A 59 4.39 -1.97 -22.49
N PHE A 60 5.44 -2.45 -21.84
CA PHE A 60 5.40 -3.50 -20.83
C PHE A 60 6.39 -3.23 -19.72
N VAL A 61 6.00 -3.50 -18.49
CA VAL A 61 6.83 -3.32 -17.28
C VAL A 61 6.88 -4.61 -16.49
N VAL A 62 8.07 -5.00 -16.08
CA VAL A 62 8.30 -6.04 -15.07
C VAL A 62 8.89 -5.35 -13.85
N SER A 63 8.19 -5.42 -12.72
CA SER A 63 8.70 -4.99 -11.42
C SER A 63 9.23 -6.19 -10.66
N THR A 64 10.39 -6.02 -10.03
CA THR A 64 11.10 -7.11 -9.33
C THR A 64 10.80 -7.15 -7.84
N GLU A 65 9.59 -6.80 -7.44
CA GLU A 65 9.16 -6.88 -6.04
C GLU A 65 9.31 -8.30 -5.45
N PRO A 66 9.53 -8.44 -4.14
CA PRO A 66 9.55 -9.75 -3.48
C PRO A 66 8.19 -10.43 -3.59
N THR A 67 8.14 -11.54 -4.35
CA THR A 67 6.90 -12.27 -4.63
C THR A 67 6.95 -13.74 -4.24
N ASP A 68 8.02 -14.13 -3.51
CA ASP A 68 8.26 -15.53 -3.16
C ASP A 68 8.24 -16.47 -4.39
N GLY A 69 8.84 -16.00 -5.50
CA GLY A 69 8.92 -16.70 -6.77
C GLY A 69 7.63 -16.70 -7.59
N GLY A 70 6.58 -16.01 -7.14
CA GLY A 70 5.34 -15.88 -7.89
C GLY A 70 5.38 -14.77 -8.93
N ILE A 71 4.51 -14.85 -9.94
CA ILE A 71 4.26 -13.76 -10.90
C ILE A 71 2.94 -13.10 -10.53
N TYR A 72 3.02 -11.87 -10.03
CA TYR A 72 1.85 -11.08 -9.68
C TYR A 72 1.41 -10.24 -10.87
N ARG A 73 0.11 -10.24 -11.14
CA ARG A 73 -0.50 -9.50 -12.26
C ARG A 73 -1.20 -8.23 -11.81
N GLY A 74 -1.16 -7.94 -10.54
CA GLY A 74 -1.79 -6.75 -9.97
C GLY A 74 -1.44 -6.61 -8.50
N GLN A 75 -1.73 -5.43 -7.97
CA GLN A 75 -1.51 -5.07 -6.57
C GLN A 75 -2.67 -4.26 -6.04
N ARG A 76 -2.85 -4.27 -4.72
CA ARG A 76 -3.83 -3.41 -4.04
C ARG A 76 -3.36 -1.96 -4.07
N GLY A 77 -4.30 -1.04 -4.19
CA GLY A 77 -4.02 0.36 -3.97
C GLY A 77 -3.64 0.64 -2.52
N ARG A 78 -2.93 1.74 -2.27
CA ARG A 78 -2.56 2.22 -0.94
C ARG A 78 -3.09 3.62 -0.72
N MET A 79 -3.58 3.87 0.48
CA MET A 79 -3.93 5.21 0.95
C MET A 79 -3.45 5.33 2.39
N GLU A 80 -2.72 6.38 2.66
CA GLU A 80 -2.35 6.77 4.01
C GLU A 80 -3.34 7.82 4.52
N ILE A 81 -3.91 7.58 5.70
CA ILE A 81 -4.96 8.43 6.27
C ILE A 81 -4.51 8.87 7.65
N LYS A 82 -4.46 10.18 7.86
CA LYS A 82 -4.22 10.77 9.16
C LYS A 82 -5.56 11.09 9.83
N VAL A 83 -5.74 10.63 11.06
CA VAL A 83 -6.91 10.93 11.88
C VAL A 83 -6.51 11.77 13.06
N ASP A 84 -7.02 12.98 13.15
CA ASP A 84 -6.79 13.92 14.24
C ASP A 84 -8.06 14.04 15.08
N VAL A 85 -7.99 13.67 16.36
CA VAL A 85 -9.08 13.82 17.32
C VAL A 85 -8.77 14.95 18.27
N LYS A 86 -9.75 15.80 18.50
CA LYS A 86 -9.66 16.92 19.44
C LYS A 86 -10.44 16.64 20.70
N GLY A 87 -9.87 17.07 21.81
CA GLY A 87 -10.47 17.05 23.14
C GLY A 87 -10.40 18.42 23.82
N VAL A 88 -10.58 18.42 25.11
CA VAL A 88 -10.44 19.61 25.98
C VAL A 88 -9.53 19.26 27.15
N SER A 89 -8.42 19.96 27.26
CA SER A 89 -7.44 19.72 28.32
C SER A 89 -7.93 20.27 29.66
N CYS A 90 -7.57 19.56 30.72
CA CYS A 90 -7.70 20.01 32.11
C CYS A 90 -6.66 19.29 32.98
N HIS A 91 -6.60 19.64 34.24
CA HIS A 91 -5.71 18.94 35.17
C HIS A 91 -6.12 17.48 35.34
N GLY A 92 -5.16 16.56 35.30
CA GLY A 92 -5.43 15.10 35.33
C GLY A 92 -6.14 14.60 36.57
N SER A 93 -6.13 15.36 37.68
CA SER A 93 -6.88 15.03 38.92
C SER A 93 -8.37 15.45 38.87
N ALA A 94 -8.80 16.15 37.84
CA ALA A 94 -10.18 16.62 37.65
C ALA A 94 -10.65 16.30 36.23
N PRO A 95 -10.63 15.03 35.79
CA PRO A 95 -10.86 14.65 34.40
C PRO A 95 -12.28 14.98 33.91
N GLU A 96 -13.23 15.14 34.85
CA GLU A 96 -14.62 15.53 34.57
C GLU A 96 -14.76 16.94 33.97
N ARG A 97 -13.70 17.74 34.06
CA ARG A 97 -13.66 19.12 33.50
C ARG A 97 -13.09 19.18 32.08
N GLY A 98 -12.62 18.07 31.59
CA GLY A 98 -12.03 17.96 30.26
C GLY A 98 -12.80 17.00 29.37
N ASP A 99 -12.22 16.81 28.18
CA ASP A 99 -12.71 15.85 27.20
C ASP A 99 -11.51 15.15 26.57
N ASN A 100 -11.29 13.88 26.92
CA ASN A 100 -10.07 13.17 26.60
C ASN A 100 -10.04 12.66 25.18
N ALA A 101 -9.18 13.27 24.35
CA ALA A 101 -9.00 12.88 22.96
C ALA A 101 -8.47 11.44 22.80
N ILE A 102 -7.73 10.91 23.77
CA ILE A 102 -7.24 9.52 23.73
C ILE A 102 -8.40 8.54 23.87
N TYR A 103 -9.37 8.80 24.75
CA TYR A 103 -10.53 7.94 24.91
C TYR A 103 -11.39 7.93 23.66
N LYS A 104 -11.65 9.11 23.08
CA LYS A 104 -12.34 9.18 21.78
C LYS A 104 -11.59 8.44 20.67
N MET A 105 -10.27 8.56 20.64
CA MET A 105 -9.46 7.83 19.67
C MET A 105 -9.55 6.31 19.91
N ALA A 106 -9.59 5.86 21.16
CA ALA A 106 -9.72 4.44 21.47
C ALA A 106 -11.00 3.83 20.87
N ASP A 107 -12.10 4.56 20.91
CA ASP A 107 -13.37 4.12 20.27
C ASP A 107 -13.20 4.01 18.75
N ILE A 108 -12.59 5.02 18.11
CA ILE A 108 -12.29 4.99 16.67
C ILE A 108 -11.38 3.81 16.31
N LEU A 109 -10.38 3.50 17.14
CA LEU A 109 -9.48 2.38 16.89
C LEU A 109 -10.20 1.03 16.95
N GLN A 110 -11.20 0.88 17.83
CA GLN A 110 -12.04 -0.32 17.84
C GLN A 110 -12.88 -0.43 16.57
N ASP A 111 -13.46 0.67 16.09
CA ASP A 111 -14.21 0.70 14.84
C ASP A 111 -13.32 0.33 13.65
N VAL A 112 -12.11 0.93 13.56
CA VAL A 112 -11.11 0.60 12.53
C VAL A 112 -10.75 -0.88 12.56
N ARG A 113 -10.54 -1.45 13.76
CA ARG A 113 -10.27 -2.88 13.92
C ARG A 113 -11.43 -3.74 13.41
N ALA A 114 -12.67 -3.32 13.67
CA ALA A 114 -13.87 -4.05 13.24
C ALA A 114 -14.02 -4.07 11.72
N LEU A 115 -13.58 -3.02 11.00
CA LEU A 115 -13.66 -2.96 9.54
C LEU A 115 -12.95 -4.12 8.84
N ASN A 116 -11.84 -4.61 9.39
CA ASN A 116 -11.12 -5.76 8.83
C ASN A 116 -11.89 -7.09 8.95
N ASN A 117 -12.89 -7.15 9.84
CA ASN A 117 -13.67 -8.35 10.11
C ASN A 117 -15.00 -8.37 9.33
N ASN A 118 -15.48 -7.22 8.85
CA ASN A 118 -16.84 -7.05 8.30
C ASN A 118 -16.95 -7.20 6.77
N GLY A 119 -16.00 -7.70 6.11
CA GLY A 119 -16.11 -8.55 4.95
C GLY A 119 -16.32 -8.02 3.55
N ASP A 120 -16.97 -6.93 3.25
CA ASP A 120 -17.34 -6.59 1.86
C ASP A 120 -16.64 -5.34 1.34
N THR A 121 -15.38 -5.51 0.90
CA THR A 121 -14.62 -4.44 0.24
C THR A 121 -14.26 -4.77 -1.21
N GLU A 122 -14.77 -5.86 -1.75
CA GLU A 122 -14.47 -6.25 -3.13
C GLU A 122 -15.41 -5.58 -4.14
N SER A 123 -14.81 -4.91 -5.10
CA SER A 123 -15.54 -4.36 -6.23
C SER A 123 -16.16 -5.45 -7.10
N THR A 124 -17.46 -5.41 -7.25
CA THR A 124 -18.19 -6.28 -8.20
C THR A 124 -17.78 -6.02 -9.65
N ALA A 125 -17.34 -4.82 -9.99
CA ALA A 125 -16.90 -4.45 -11.33
C ALA A 125 -15.60 -5.16 -11.73
N ILE A 126 -14.59 -5.15 -10.85
CA ILE A 126 -13.33 -5.86 -11.11
C ILE A 126 -13.54 -7.36 -11.13
N ARG A 127 -14.38 -7.90 -10.27
CA ARG A 127 -14.74 -9.31 -10.27
C ARG A 127 -15.34 -9.73 -11.60
N GLY A 128 -16.25 -8.93 -12.13
CA GLY A 128 -16.83 -9.13 -13.45
C GLY A 128 -15.79 -9.07 -14.58
N LEU A 129 -14.86 -8.11 -14.53
CA LEU A 129 -13.78 -7.97 -15.49
C LEU A 129 -12.82 -9.17 -15.47
N VAL A 130 -12.41 -9.62 -14.28
CA VAL A 130 -11.55 -10.81 -14.13
C VAL A 130 -12.20 -12.05 -14.72
N ARG A 131 -13.49 -12.28 -14.45
CA ARG A 131 -14.25 -13.38 -15.04
C ARG A 131 -14.33 -13.31 -16.56
N MET A 132 -14.51 -12.11 -17.10
CA MET A 132 -14.60 -11.90 -18.54
C MET A 132 -13.26 -12.12 -19.24
N LEU A 133 -12.16 -11.66 -18.63
CA LEU A 133 -10.83 -11.75 -19.22
C LEU A 133 -10.18 -13.13 -19.02
N ASP A 134 -10.54 -13.85 -17.98
CA ASP A 134 -10.03 -15.20 -17.70
C ASP A 134 -11.17 -16.14 -17.27
N PRO A 135 -11.77 -16.87 -18.18
CA PRO A 135 -12.85 -17.80 -17.88
C PRO A 135 -12.49 -18.90 -16.86
N LYS A 136 -11.20 -19.10 -16.60
CA LYS A 136 -10.74 -20.03 -15.55
C LYS A 136 -10.91 -19.46 -14.15
N TYR A 137 -11.08 -18.15 -14.03
CA TYR A 137 -11.40 -17.46 -12.79
C TYR A 137 -12.89 -17.50 -12.52
N ASN A 138 -13.44 -18.65 -12.33
CA ASN A 138 -14.88 -18.81 -12.13
C ASN A 138 -15.25 -19.40 -10.76
N SER A 139 -14.30 -19.61 -9.88
CA SER A 139 -14.57 -20.07 -8.54
C SER A 139 -14.41 -18.96 -7.51
N GLU A 140 -15.29 -18.94 -6.52
CA GLU A 140 -15.22 -18.00 -5.37
C GLU A 140 -13.83 -18.00 -4.72
N TRP A 141 -13.19 -19.16 -4.69
CA TRP A 141 -11.84 -19.29 -4.17
C TRP A 141 -10.78 -18.50 -4.95
N GLN A 142 -10.86 -18.48 -6.28
CA GLN A 142 -9.91 -17.78 -7.13
C GLN A 142 -10.17 -16.28 -7.11
N GLU A 143 -11.42 -15.86 -7.07
CA GLU A 143 -11.79 -14.46 -6.90
C GLU A 143 -11.31 -13.89 -5.57
N ALA A 144 -11.52 -14.62 -4.49
CA ALA A 144 -11.06 -14.23 -3.16
C ALA A 144 -9.53 -14.11 -3.06
N ARG A 145 -8.79 -14.79 -3.95
CA ARG A 145 -7.32 -14.70 -4.02
C ARG A 145 -6.80 -13.60 -4.93
N PHE A 146 -7.59 -13.14 -5.90
CA PHE A 146 -7.16 -12.05 -6.75
C PHE A 146 -7.23 -10.74 -5.97
N LEU A 147 -6.07 -10.17 -5.64
CA LEU A 147 -5.87 -9.01 -4.77
C LEU A 147 -6.36 -9.18 -3.33
N GLY A 148 -7.08 -10.25 -3.01
CA GLY A 148 -7.66 -10.47 -1.69
C GLY A 148 -8.66 -9.40 -1.30
N ARG A 149 -8.75 -9.11 -0.01
CA ARG A 149 -9.65 -8.10 0.58
C ARG A 149 -8.90 -6.81 0.86
N GLY A 150 -9.58 -5.69 0.77
CA GLY A 150 -9.08 -4.42 1.29
C GLY A 150 -8.88 -4.51 2.81
N THR A 151 -7.87 -3.82 3.31
CA THR A 151 -7.56 -3.80 4.75
C THR A 151 -7.31 -2.37 5.22
N VAL A 152 -7.49 -2.13 6.51
CA VAL A 152 -7.08 -0.90 7.17
C VAL A 152 -6.34 -1.24 8.46
N THR A 153 -5.17 -0.67 8.64
CA THR A 153 -4.34 -0.92 9.83
C THR A 153 -3.95 0.41 10.46
N VAL A 154 -4.03 0.49 11.78
CA VAL A 154 -3.42 1.59 12.51
C VAL A 154 -1.93 1.35 12.53
N SER A 155 -1.18 2.17 11.82
CA SER A 155 0.27 2.00 11.63
C SER A 155 1.10 2.81 12.60
N GLN A 156 0.56 3.93 13.11
CA GLN A 156 1.29 4.80 14.03
C GLN A 156 0.35 5.57 14.95
N ILE A 157 0.77 5.80 16.18
CA ILE A 157 0.16 6.74 17.11
C ILE A 157 1.18 7.84 17.36
N PHE A 158 0.81 9.08 17.08
CA PHE A 158 1.66 10.23 17.35
C PHE A 158 1.54 10.69 18.79
N HIS A 159 2.45 11.55 19.22
CA HIS A 159 2.40 12.13 20.54
C HIS A 159 1.12 12.95 20.74
N SER A 160 0.35 12.64 21.79
CA SER A 160 -1.00 13.18 21.98
C SER A 160 -1.08 14.41 22.89
N SER A 161 -0.17 14.54 23.85
CA SER A 161 -0.22 15.61 24.84
C SER A 161 1.19 16.00 25.29
N PRO A 162 1.46 17.31 25.48
CA PRO A 162 2.75 17.77 26.01
C PRO A 162 2.92 17.50 27.50
N SER A 163 1.85 17.16 28.22
CA SER A 163 1.89 16.94 29.68
C SER A 163 1.32 15.58 30.08
N ARG A 164 2.06 14.86 30.93
CA ARG A 164 1.60 13.60 31.55
C ARG A 164 0.60 13.82 32.69
N CYS A 165 0.42 15.05 33.14
CA CYS A 165 -0.45 15.43 34.25
C CYS A 165 -1.75 16.09 33.80
N ALA A 166 -2.03 16.11 32.50
CA ALA A 166 -3.22 16.72 31.93
C ALA A 166 -4.06 15.73 31.13
N VAL A 167 -5.35 15.99 31.03
CA VAL A 167 -6.23 15.33 30.07
C VAL A 167 -5.79 15.74 28.65
N ALA A 168 -5.65 14.76 27.76
CA ALA A 168 -5.18 15.00 26.40
C ALA A 168 -6.23 15.74 25.58
N ASP A 169 -5.82 16.86 24.98
CA ASP A 169 -6.66 17.69 24.09
C ASP A 169 -6.49 17.33 22.60
N GLY A 170 -5.56 16.42 22.29
CA GLY A 170 -5.36 15.90 20.95
C GLY A 170 -4.88 14.47 20.95
N CYS A 171 -5.24 13.71 19.95
CA CYS A 171 -4.67 12.41 19.66
C CYS A 171 -4.69 12.19 18.14
N THR A 172 -3.55 11.80 17.60
CA THR A 172 -3.37 11.62 16.16
C THR A 172 -2.86 10.23 15.87
N VAL A 173 -3.43 9.59 14.86
CA VAL A 173 -2.97 8.29 14.35
C VAL A 173 -2.82 8.32 12.85
N SER A 174 -1.99 7.43 12.31
CA SER A 174 -1.92 7.12 10.89
C SER A 174 -2.54 5.75 10.62
N LEU A 175 -3.29 5.66 9.53
CA LEU A 175 -3.89 4.43 9.04
C LEU A 175 -3.29 4.09 7.68
N ASP A 176 -2.86 2.84 7.52
CA ASP A 176 -2.51 2.26 6.21
C ASP A 176 -3.76 1.54 5.67
N ARG A 177 -4.34 2.08 4.61
CA ARG A 177 -5.47 1.50 3.89
C ARG A 177 -4.98 0.81 2.63
N ARG A 178 -5.22 -0.49 2.51
CA ARG A 178 -5.02 -1.24 1.26
C ARG A 178 -6.37 -1.44 0.59
N MET A 179 -6.44 -1.06 -0.67
CA MET A 179 -7.69 -1.01 -1.42
C MET A 179 -7.70 -2.03 -2.54
N THR A 180 -8.81 -2.71 -2.69
CA THR A 180 -9.18 -3.39 -3.93
C THR A 180 -9.96 -2.41 -4.82
N ALA A 181 -10.02 -2.66 -6.12
CA ALA A 181 -10.79 -1.81 -7.01
C ALA A 181 -12.30 -1.89 -6.66
N GLY A 182 -12.97 -0.73 -6.65
CA GLY A 182 -14.40 -0.60 -6.34
C GLY A 182 -14.79 0.81 -5.99
#